data_6542cf98bc41ad73cdfc018850b4f559
#
_entry.id   6542cf98bc41ad73cdfc018850b4f559
#
_cell.length_a   1.000
_cell.length_b   1.000
_cell.length_c   1.000
_cell.angle_alpha   90.00
_cell.angle_beta   90.00
_cell.angle_gamma   90.00
#
_symmetry.space_group_name_H-M   'P 1'
#
loop_
_entity.id
_entity.type
_entity.pdbx_description
1 polymer ?
#
loop_
_entity_poly.entity_id
_entity_poly.type
_entity_poly.pdbx_seq_one_letter_code
_entity_poly.pdbx_strand_id
1 'polypeptide(L)'
;MNAMTLREICTTTGVSRRAVQGYEAIGLVKATGKNIYGHLLYDENAKNRIKKIRLFQNMGFSLKEIKKIIDAPAPILKEALECKQQQLKKELTNRQQLLHIITNMIQQL
;
A
#
# COMPACT_ATOMS: atom_id res chain seq x y z
N MET A 1 -26.04 3.03 5.68
CA MET A 1 -24.77 3.52 5.15
C MET A 1 -23.66 3.23 6.15
N ASN A 2 -22.59 2.61 5.69
CA ASN A 2 -21.52 2.12 6.57
C ASN A 2 -20.33 3.07 6.58
N ALA A 3 -20.59 4.33 6.91
CA ALA A 3 -19.50 5.29 7.06
C ALA A 3 -18.77 5.02 8.39
N MET A 4 -17.46 5.04 8.34
CA MET A 4 -16.59 4.73 9.48
C MET A 4 -15.76 5.94 9.86
N THR A 5 -15.47 6.07 11.16
CA THR A 5 -14.51 7.06 11.66
C THR A 5 -13.08 6.62 11.28
N LEU A 6 -12.13 7.52 11.38
CA LEU A 6 -10.72 7.20 11.17
C LEU A 6 -10.26 6.05 12.07
N ARG A 7 -10.68 6.06 13.32
CA ARG A 7 -10.35 5.00 14.28
C ARG A 7 -10.85 3.63 13.80
N GLU A 8 -12.10 3.58 13.32
CA GLU A 8 -12.70 2.35 12.80
C GLU A 8 -12.00 1.88 11.53
N ILE A 9 -11.64 2.81 10.64
CA ILE A 9 -10.86 2.50 9.43
C ILE A 9 -9.52 1.87 9.80
N CYS A 10 -8.80 2.46 10.75
CA CYS A 10 -7.50 1.92 11.19
C CYS A 10 -7.64 0.53 11.78
N THR A 11 -8.66 0.31 12.61
CA THR A 11 -8.92 -0.98 13.23
C THR A 11 -9.28 -2.04 12.19
N THR A 12 -10.14 -1.67 11.24
CA THR A 12 -10.66 -2.62 10.24
C THR A 12 -9.63 -2.96 9.17
N THR A 13 -8.85 -1.98 8.72
CA THR A 13 -7.88 -2.17 7.62
C THR A 13 -6.49 -2.56 8.11
N GLY A 14 -6.19 -2.34 9.38
CA GLY A 14 -4.84 -2.53 9.91
C GLY A 14 -3.86 -1.44 9.49
N VAL A 15 -4.33 -0.39 8.82
CA VAL A 15 -3.50 0.73 8.38
C VAL A 15 -3.45 1.77 9.50
N SER A 16 -2.27 2.31 9.80
CA SER A 16 -2.11 3.29 10.88
C SER A 16 -2.80 4.61 10.56
N ARG A 17 -3.17 5.34 11.62
CA ARG A 17 -3.72 6.70 11.49
C ARG A 17 -2.78 7.60 10.67
N ARG A 18 -1.50 7.55 10.98
CA ARG A 18 -0.49 8.34 10.30
C ARG A 18 -0.42 8.03 8.80
N ALA A 19 -0.52 6.75 8.44
CA ALA A 19 -0.53 6.34 7.04
C ALA A 19 -1.75 6.89 6.30
N VAL A 20 -2.95 6.75 6.89
CA VAL A 20 -4.18 7.28 6.28
C VAL A 20 -4.09 8.79 6.10
N GLN A 21 -3.61 9.50 7.12
CA GLN A 21 -3.42 10.95 7.04
C GLN A 21 -2.42 11.33 5.93
N GLY A 22 -1.37 10.53 5.77
CA GLY A 22 -0.41 10.70 4.67
C GLY A 22 -1.06 10.51 3.30
N TYR A 23 -1.92 9.53 3.16
CA TYR A 23 -2.67 9.30 1.91
C TYR A 23 -3.60 10.47 1.58
N GLU A 24 -4.26 11.03 2.59
CA GLU A 24 -5.12 12.19 2.40
C GLU A 24 -4.31 13.43 2.03
N ALA A 25 -3.16 13.63 2.66
CA ALA A 25 -2.32 14.81 2.44
C ALA A 25 -1.87 14.95 0.99
N ILE A 26 -1.65 13.83 0.30
CA ILE A 26 -1.22 13.84 -1.10
C ILE A 26 -2.40 13.62 -2.08
N GLY A 27 -3.61 13.56 -1.57
CA GLY A 27 -4.82 13.46 -2.41
C GLY A 27 -5.13 12.08 -2.92
N LEU A 28 -4.57 11.02 -2.33
CA LEU A 28 -4.87 9.64 -2.72
C LEU A 28 -6.23 9.17 -2.26
N VAL A 29 -6.70 9.69 -1.14
CA VAL A 29 -8.01 9.36 -0.59
C VAL A 29 -8.58 10.60 0.08
N LYS A 30 -9.91 10.67 0.16
CA LYS A 30 -10.63 11.75 0.84
C LYS A 30 -11.66 11.16 1.79
N ALA A 31 -11.83 11.82 2.93
CA ALA A 31 -12.98 11.55 3.79
C ALA A 31 -14.26 11.89 3.02
N THR A 32 -15.32 11.15 3.27
CA THR A 32 -16.60 11.31 2.56
C THR A 32 -17.60 12.18 3.31
N GLY A 33 -17.29 12.59 4.55
CA GLY A 33 -18.14 13.47 5.34
C GLY A 33 -17.64 13.63 6.74
N LYS A 34 -18.47 14.22 7.60
CA LYS A 34 -18.22 14.39 9.01
C LYS A 34 -19.47 14.00 9.80
N ASN A 35 -19.28 13.48 11.01
CA ASN A 35 -20.41 13.26 11.91
C ASN A 35 -20.71 14.54 12.70
N ILE A 36 -21.73 14.46 13.58
CA ILE A 36 -22.17 15.61 14.38
C ILE A 36 -21.10 16.12 15.37
N TYR A 37 -20.09 15.29 15.65
CA TYR A 37 -18.98 15.64 16.54
C TYR A 37 -17.78 16.20 15.79
N GLY A 38 -17.88 16.39 14.48
CA GLY A 38 -16.79 16.88 13.65
C GLY A 38 -15.74 15.85 13.25
N HIS A 39 -15.96 14.58 13.56
CA HIS A 39 -15.04 13.50 13.14
C HIS A 39 -15.23 13.18 11.69
N LEU A 40 -14.12 13.00 10.96
CA LEU A 40 -14.15 12.60 9.55
C LEU A 40 -14.72 11.19 9.42
N LEU A 41 -15.52 11.00 8.38
CA LEU A 41 -16.14 9.71 8.05
C LEU A 41 -15.64 9.22 6.70
N TYR A 42 -15.52 7.91 6.57
CA TYR A 42 -15.03 7.22 5.38
C TYR A 42 -16.07 6.19 4.95
N ASP A 43 -16.49 6.24 3.71
CA ASP A 43 -17.43 5.24 3.18
C ASP A 43 -16.68 3.96 2.77
N GLU A 44 -17.43 2.99 2.26
CA GLU A 44 -16.88 1.71 1.83
C GLU A 44 -15.86 1.88 0.69
N ASN A 45 -16.11 2.81 -0.23
CA ASN A 45 -15.19 3.11 -1.33
C ASN A 45 -13.86 3.66 -0.82
N ALA A 46 -13.91 4.59 0.14
CA ALA A 46 -12.71 5.13 0.75
C ALA A 46 -11.92 4.06 1.51
N LYS A 47 -12.61 3.20 2.23
CA LYS A 47 -12.01 2.06 2.93
C LYS A 47 -11.28 1.14 1.96
N ASN A 48 -11.95 0.74 0.87
CA ASN A 48 -11.35 -0.15 -0.13
C ASN A 48 -10.16 0.51 -0.81
N ARG A 49 -10.22 1.81 -1.04
CA ARG A 49 -9.11 2.56 -1.62
C ARG A 49 -7.90 2.59 -0.69
N ILE A 50 -8.11 2.79 0.60
CA ILE A 50 -7.05 2.74 1.62
C ILE A 50 -6.37 1.37 1.61
N LYS A 51 -7.16 0.29 1.56
CA LYS A 51 -6.63 -1.08 1.49
C LYS A 51 -5.78 -1.28 0.23
N LYS A 52 -6.25 -0.77 -0.90
CA LYS A 52 -5.56 -0.88 -2.18
C LYS A 52 -4.22 -0.10 -2.17
N ILE A 53 -4.22 1.09 -1.61
CA ILE A 53 -3.00 1.89 -1.45
C ILE A 53 -1.97 1.11 -0.62
N ARG A 54 -2.41 0.55 0.50
CA ARG A 54 -1.53 -0.23 1.38
C ARG A 54 -0.95 -1.45 0.66
N LEU A 55 -1.77 -2.13 -0.14
CA LEU A 55 -1.32 -3.27 -0.93
C LEU A 55 -0.22 -2.86 -1.91
N PHE A 56 -0.39 -1.76 -2.63
CA PHE A 56 0.65 -1.25 -3.52
C PHE A 56 1.93 -0.89 -2.77
N GLN A 57 1.82 -0.29 -1.58
CA GLN A 57 3.01 -0.02 -0.76
C GLN A 57 3.73 -1.31 -0.37
N ASN A 58 2.97 -2.36 -0.04
CA ASN A 58 3.55 -3.66 0.30
C ASN A 58 4.27 -4.31 -0.88
N MET A 59 3.86 -3.98 -2.12
CA MET A 59 4.54 -4.42 -3.34
C MET A 59 5.85 -3.64 -3.59
N GLY A 60 6.07 -2.55 -2.87
CA GLY A 60 7.26 -1.73 -3.02
C GLY A 60 7.06 -0.45 -3.83
N PHE A 61 5.82 -0.08 -4.15
CA PHE A 61 5.54 1.21 -4.79
C PHE A 61 5.57 2.34 -3.76
N SER A 62 6.19 3.47 -4.12
CA SER A 62 6.12 4.68 -3.32
C SER A 62 4.73 5.33 -3.47
N LEU A 63 4.36 6.20 -2.55
CA LEU A 63 3.09 6.93 -2.64
C LEU A 63 3.01 7.76 -3.92
N LYS A 64 4.13 8.33 -4.35
CA LYS A 64 4.22 9.09 -5.59
C LYS A 64 3.92 8.22 -6.80
N GLU A 65 4.46 7.01 -6.84
CA GLU A 65 4.20 6.02 -7.90
C GLU A 65 2.75 5.57 -7.87
N ILE A 66 2.21 5.27 -6.67
CA ILE A 66 0.83 4.85 -6.49
C ILE A 66 -0.14 5.90 -7.05
N LYS A 67 0.14 7.17 -6.80
CA LYS A 67 -0.69 8.27 -7.30
C LYS A 67 -0.79 8.26 -8.83
N LYS A 68 0.24 7.82 -9.51
CA LYS A 68 0.27 7.74 -10.98
C LYS A 68 -0.48 6.52 -11.52
N ILE A 69 -0.58 5.43 -10.77
CA ILE A 69 -1.08 4.16 -11.30
C ILE A 69 -2.42 3.72 -10.75
N ILE A 70 -2.83 4.22 -9.57
CA ILE A 70 -4.03 3.71 -8.89
C ILE A 70 -5.31 3.95 -9.70
N ASP A 71 -5.39 5.05 -10.43
CA ASP A 71 -6.53 5.38 -11.28
C ASP A 71 -6.18 5.33 -12.77
N ALA A 72 -5.02 4.77 -13.11
CA ALA A 72 -4.56 4.70 -14.49
C ALA A 72 -5.34 3.66 -15.30
N PRO A 73 -5.40 3.84 -16.63
CA PRO A 73 -5.99 2.79 -17.50
C PRO A 73 -5.24 1.46 -17.34
N ALA A 74 -5.96 0.38 -17.60
CA ALA A 74 -5.43 -0.97 -17.43
C ALA A 74 -4.07 -1.22 -18.11
N PRO A 75 -3.80 -0.74 -19.33
CA PRO A 75 -2.48 -0.96 -19.95
C PRO A 75 -1.34 -0.33 -19.16
N ILE A 76 -1.54 0.87 -18.60
CA ILE A 76 -0.51 1.57 -17.81
C ILE A 76 -0.28 0.84 -16.49
N LEU A 77 -1.36 0.46 -15.82
CA LEU A 77 -1.27 -0.29 -14.56
C LEU A 77 -0.58 -1.64 -14.78
N LYS A 78 -0.94 -2.35 -15.86
CA LYS A 78 -0.35 -3.64 -16.21
C LYS A 78 1.17 -3.51 -16.41
N GLU A 79 1.61 -2.49 -17.15
CA GLU A 79 3.03 -2.24 -17.38
C GLU A 79 3.78 -2.01 -16.06
N ALA A 80 3.22 -1.18 -15.17
CA ALA A 80 3.83 -0.91 -13.87
C ALA A 80 3.94 -2.18 -13.03
N LEU A 81 2.89 -3.01 -13.03
CA LEU A 81 2.88 -4.28 -12.30
C LEU A 81 3.88 -5.28 -12.88
N GLU A 82 4.00 -5.35 -14.20
CA GLU A 82 4.97 -6.23 -14.86
C GLU A 82 6.40 -5.83 -14.53
N CYS A 83 6.70 -4.53 -14.54
CA CYS A 83 8.02 -4.02 -14.13
C CYS A 83 8.32 -4.39 -12.66
N LYS A 84 7.35 -4.22 -11.78
CA LYS A 84 7.50 -4.58 -10.36
C LYS A 84 7.70 -6.08 -10.20
N GLN A 85 6.99 -6.89 -10.97
CA GLN A 85 7.14 -8.34 -10.96
C GLN A 85 8.56 -8.75 -11.30
N GLN A 86 9.15 -8.17 -12.36
CA GLN A 86 10.52 -8.47 -12.75
C GLN A 86 11.53 -8.05 -11.68
N GLN A 87 11.31 -6.88 -11.07
CA GLN A 87 12.16 -6.39 -10.01
C GLN A 87 12.14 -7.33 -8.80
N LEU A 88 10.95 -7.78 -8.39
CA LEU A 88 10.81 -8.70 -7.26
C LEU A 88 11.43 -10.07 -7.54
N LYS A 89 11.34 -10.56 -8.77
CA LYS A 89 12.01 -11.81 -9.18
C LYS A 89 13.52 -11.69 -9.05
N LYS A 90 14.09 -10.56 -9.46
CA LYS A 90 15.52 -10.28 -9.33
C LYS A 90 15.95 -10.23 -7.86
N GLU A 91 15.19 -9.51 -7.05
CA GLU A 91 15.47 -9.40 -5.61
C GLU A 91 15.41 -10.76 -4.92
N LEU A 92 14.44 -11.59 -5.29
CA LEU A 92 14.30 -12.93 -4.74
C LEU A 92 15.53 -13.78 -5.08
N THR A 93 15.97 -13.77 -6.34
CA THR A 93 17.17 -14.50 -6.78
C THR A 93 18.40 -14.04 -6.02
N ASN A 94 18.59 -12.72 -5.88
CA ASN A 94 19.73 -12.16 -5.16
C ASN A 94 19.73 -12.60 -3.70
N ARG A 95 18.59 -12.59 -3.05
CA ARG A 95 18.47 -13.01 -1.65
C ARG A 95 18.73 -14.50 -1.47
N GLN A 96 18.30 -15.32 -2.41
CA GLN A 96 18.60 -16.76 -2.40
C GLN A 96 20.10 -17.01 -2.51
N GLN A 97 20.80 -16.26 -3.36
CA GLN A 97 22.26 -16.35 -3.51
C GLN A 97 22.97 -15.94 -2.21
N LEU A 98 22.54 -14.84 -1.60
CA LEU A 98 23.14 -14.38 -0.34
C LEU A 98 22.91 -15.37 0.79
N LEU A 99 21.72 -15.97 0.86
CA LEU A 99 21.42 -16.99 1.85
C LEU A 99 22.34 -18.20 1.69
N HIS A 100 22.59 -18.61 0.45
CA HIS A 100 23.50 -19.71 0.16
C HIS A 100 24.93 -19.38 0.60
N ILE A 101 25.41 -18.17 0.33
CA ILE A 101 26.74 -17.72 0.76
C ILE A 101 26.86 -17.75 2.28
N ILE A 102 25.85 -17.22 2.99
CA ILE A 102 25.83 -17.21 4.45
C ILE A 102 25.87 -18.64 5.00
N THR A 103 25.08 -19.54 4.43
CA THR A 103 25.03 -20.95 4.85
C THR A 103 26.40 -21.60 4.71
N ASN A 104 27.07 -21.37 3.57
CA ASN A 104 28.43 -21.91 3.34
C ASN A 104 29.43 -21.34 4.35
N MET A 105 29.36 -20.04 4.64
CA MET A 105 30.25 -19.42 5.62
C MET A 105 30.06 -20.01 7.01
N ILE A 106 28.83 -20.28 7.41
CA ILE A 106 28.54 -20.91 8.71
C ILE A 106 29.15 -22.30 8.78
N GLN A 107 29.05 -23.09 7.70
CA GLN A 107 29.62 -24.45 7.66
C GLN A 107 31.15 -24.49 7.78
N GLN A 108 31.81 -23.41 7.40
CA GLN A 108 33.27 -23.30 7.47
C GLN A 108 33.79 -22.81 8.80
N LEU A 109 32.91 -22.36 9.68
CA LEU A 109 33.25 -21.90 11.01
C LEU A 109 33.18 -23.05 12.01
#